data_9fc944ad45e91141910290046f619f35
#
_entry.id   9fc944ad45e91141910290046f619f35
#
_cell.length_a   1.000
_cell.length_b   1.000
_cell.length_c   1.000
_cell.angle_alpha   90.00
_cell.angle_beta   90.00
_cell.angle_gamma   90.00
#
_symmetry.space_group_name_H-M   'P 1'
#
loop_
_entity.id
_entity.type
_entity.pdbx_description
1 polymer ?
#
loop_
_entity_poly.entity_id
_entity_poly.type
_entity_poly.pdbx_seq_one_letter_code
_entity_poly.pdbx_strand_id
1 'polypeptide(L)'
;MKDYMKIYEEWLSNPYFDEKTKDELKAIAGNENEIKERFYMDLEFGTAGLRGIIGAGINRMNIYVVRRATQGLANYIIKQGGADKGVAIAFDSRHMSPEFAEEAALTLAANGIKAYKFESLRPTPELSFAVRELGCIAGINITASHNPPEYNGYKVYWEDGAQFTPPHDKGVTEEVLAIEDLSTVKTTTVDEAVKAGKYQIIGADIDDKYIAQVKAQVVNQDAIDQMQDSIKIVYTPLHGTGNLPVRRALKEIGFTHVTVVPEQELPDGNFPTVSYPNPESKEAFELGLKLAKEQDADLVLATDPDADRLGVYVKDSKSGDYIPLTGNMSGSLLCEYVLSQKKARNLIPEDGQVVKSIVSTNLIDEVAKAYGVELIEVLTGFKWIGQQVLKNEHTGKGTYLFGMEESYGCLIGTYARDKDAVSATVALCEAAAYYKTKNMTLWDAMVEMYEKYGYCLDAVKSIGLSGIEGLAKIQAIMEHLRNNTPAEIGGYKVVSARDYK
;
A
#
# COMPACT_ATOMS: atom_id res chain seq x y z
N MET A 1 8.72 21.21 22.08
CA MET A 1 9.19 19.90 22.58
C MET A 1 8.46 19.66 23.88
N LYS A 2 7.79 18.51 24.02
CA LYS A 2 7.10 18.14 25.26
C LYS A 2 8.13 17.86 26.36
N ASP A 3 7.72 17.99 27.61
CA ASP A 3 8.53 17.54 28.77
C ASP A 3 8.49 16.00 28.81
N TYR A 4 9.42 15.38 28.10
CA TYR A 4 9.46 13.94 27.88
C TYR A 4 9.65 13.16 29.18
N MET A 5 10.40 13.70 30.16
CA MET A 5 10.59 13.05 31.47
C MET A 5 9.29 13.02 32.27
N LYS A 6 8.55 14.14 32.29
CA LYS A 6 7.26 14.22 32.98
C LYS A 6 6.27 13.20 32.39
N ILE A 7 6.19 13.09 31.06
CA ILE A 7 5.28 12.14 30.40
C ILE A 7 5.71 10.69 30.69
N TYR A 8 7.02 10.40 30.66
CA TYR A 8 7.54 9.10 31.04
C TYR A 8 7.17 8.69 32.46
N GLU A 9 7.34 9.60 33.45
CA GLU A 9 6.97 9.37 34.86
C GLU A 9 5.44 9.20 35.03
N GLU A 10 4.65 9.95 34.26
CA GLU A 10 3.19 9.80 34.22
C GLU A 10 2.79 8.39 33.71
N TRP A 11 3.41 7.92 32.63
CA TRP A 11 3.12 6.58 32.11
C TRP A 11 3.50 5.47 33.11
N LEU A 12 4.54 5.65 33.89
CA LEU A 12 4.95 4.69 34.93
C LEU A 12 3.97 4.66 36.13
N SER A 13 3.45 5.81 36.51
CA SER A 13 2.64 5.96 37.73
C SER A 13 1.14 5.83 37.53
N ASN A 14 0.64 6.18 36.32
CA ASN A 14 -0.79 6.18 36.04
C ASN A 14 -1.35 4.75 35.93
N PRO A 15 -2.41 4.41 36.69
CA PRO A 15 -3.03 3.09 36.66
C PRO A 15 -3.74 2.75 35.32
N TYR A 16 -3.94 3.72 34.45
CA TYR A 16 -4.50 3.50 33.10
C TYR A 16 -3.60 2.61 32.22
N PHE A 17 -2.28 2.70 32.41
CA PHE A 17 -1.33 1.88 31.65
C PHE A 17 -1.15 0.52 32.33
N ASP A 18 -1.12 -0.55 31.51
CA ASP A 18 -0.95 -1.91 32.00
C ASP A 18 0.47 -2.19 32.52
N GLU A 19 0.62 -3.26 33.30
CA GLU A 19 1.91 -3.61 33.91
C GLU A 19 2.97 -3.99 32.88
N LYS A 20 2.58 -4.60 31.75
CA LYS A 20 3.54 -4.93 30.68
C LYS A 20 4.16 -3.66 30.08
N THR A 21 3.35 -2.65 29.83
CA THR A 21 3.82 -1.32 29.38
C THR A 21 4.74 -0.66 30.40
N LYS A 22 4.37 -0.70 31.70
CA LYS A 22 5.20 -0.16 32.77
C LYS A 22 6.52 -0.91 32.94
N ASP A 23 6.52 -2.23 32.81
CA ASP A 23 7.73 -3.04 32.92
C ASP A 23 8.69 -2.77 31.74
N GLU A 24 8.17 -2.58 30.54
CA GLU A 24 8.98 -2.13 29.39
C GLU A 24 9.61 -0.77 29.65
N LEU A 25 8.87 0.18 30.23
CA LEU A 25 9.38 1.51 30.58
C LEU A 25 10.41 1.45 31.72
N LYS A 26 10.19 0.61 32.74
CA LYS A 26 11.18 0.39 33.81
C LYS A 26 12.50 -0.16 33.25
N ALA A 27 12.46 -1.00 32.22
CA ALA A 27 13.65 -1.58 31.60
C ALA A 27 14.56 -0.54 30.92
N ILE A 28 14.03 0.61 30.55
CA ILE A 28 14.80 1.73 29.95
C ILE A 28 15.14 2.83 30.97
N ALA A 29 14.82 2.62 32.27
CA ALA A 29 15.14 3.58 33.32
C ALA A 29 16.63 3.93 33.31
N GLY A 30 16.98 5.23 33.30
CA GLY A 30 18.34 5.71 33.21
C GLY A 30 18.93 5.82 31.79
N ASN A 31 18.24 5.33 30.78
CA ASN A 31 18.60 5.58 29.37
C ASN A 31 17.84 6.81 28.84
N GLU A 32 18.39 7.98 29.10
CA GLU A 32 17.76 9.26 28.77
C GLU A 32 17.49 9.43 27.27
N ASN A 33 18.36 8.90 26.40
CA ASN A 33 18.18 8.96 24.96
C ASN A 33 16.95 8.16 24.51
N GLU A 34 16.79 6.93 25.02
CA GLU A 34 15.66 6.08 24.70
C GLU A 34 14.36 6.64 25.25
N ILE A 35 14.39 7.19 26.47
CA ILE A 35 13.21 7.87 27.05
C ILE A 35 12.83 9.07 26.18
N LYS A 36 13.79 9.89 25.80
CA LYS A 36 13.56 11.05 24.94
C LYS A 36 12.95 10.63 23.59
N GLU A 37 13.53 9.64 22.92
CA GLU A 37 13.02 9.12 21.63
C GLU A 37 11.56 8.66 21.71
N ARG A 38 11.15 8.08 22.84
CA ARG A 38 9.79 7.58 23.05
C ARG A 38 8.77 8.66 23.42
N PHE A 39 9.21 9.82 23.96
CA PHE A 39 8.31 10.77 24.61
C PHE A 39 8.48 12.24 24.16
N TYR A 40 9.45 12.59 23.30
CA TYR A 40 9.72 13.99 22.92
C TYR A 40 8.62 14.63 22.06
N MET A 41 7.85 13.83 21.33
CA MET A 41 6.72 14.24 20.50
C MET A 41 5.73 13.09 20.31
N ASP A 42 4.50 13.41 19.93
CA ASP A 42 3.54 12.39 19.51
C ASP A 42 3.96 11.77 18.18
N LEU A 43 3.59 10.50 17.97
CA LEU A 43 3.69 9.89 16.67
C LEU A 43 2.80 10.67 15.69
N GLU A 44 3.41 11.26 14.66
CA GLU A 44 2.70 12.12 13.72
C GLU A 44 1.75 11.36 12.82
N PHE A 45 0.56 11.89 12.65
CA PHE A 45 -0.36 11.50 11.59
C PHE A 45 0.18 12.07 10.27
N GLY A 46 1.07 11.30 9.61
CA GLY A 46 1.61 11.68 8.31
C GLY A 46 0.55 11.64 7.20
N THR A 47 0.98 11.87 5.97
CA THR A 47 0.09 11.85 4.79
C THR A 47 -0.59 10.49 4.54
N ALA A 48 -0.10 9.42 5.20
CA ALA A 48 -0.59 8.05 5.04
C ALA A 48 -1.09 7.41 6.35
N GLY A 49 -1.28 8.19 7.44
CA GLY A 49 -1.62 7.72 8.77
C GLY A 49 -0.43 7.66 9.73
N LEU A 50 -0.53 6.85 10.80
CA LEU A 50 0.55 6.62 11.76
C LEU A 50 1.49 5.53 11.25
N ARG A 51 2.79 5.68 11.52
CA ARG A 51 3.78 4.63 11.30
C ARG A 51 4.92 4.79 12.31
N GLY A 52 5.27 3.74 13.03
CA GLY A 52 6.33 3.80 14.04
C GLY A 52 6.74 2.43 14.55
N ILE A 53 7.78 2.42 15.35
CA ILE A 53 8.26 1.23 16.06
C ILE A 53 7.24 0.82 17.13
N ILE A 54 6.98 -0.48 17.27
CA ILE A 54 6.11 -1.03 18.31
C ILE A 54 6.79 -0.87 19.68
N GLY A 55 6.06 -0.37 20.69
CA GLY A 55 6.57 -0.24 22.04
C GLY A 55 5.84 0.80 22.87
N ALA A 56 6.19 0.90 24.15
CA ALA A 56 5.64 1.88 25.08
C ALA A 56 6.16 3.30 24.77
N GLY A 57 5.25 4.28 24.79
CA GLY A 57 5.54 5.70 24.57
C GLY A 57 4.62 6.36 23.56
N ILE A 58 4.57 7.70 23.58
CA ILE A 58 3.71 8.50 22.71
C ILE A 58 4.24 8.57 21.25
N ASN A 59 5.54 8.31 21.05
CA ASN A 59 6.20 8.24 19.74
C ASN A 59 6.47 6.77 19.34
N ARG A 60 5.56 5.88 19.70
CA ARG A 60 5.61 4.44 19.41
C ARG A 60 4.22 3.94 19.02
N MET A 61 4.17 2.84 18.28
CA MET A 61 2.93 2.12 18.01
C MET A 61 2.59 1.21 19.19
N ASN A 62 1.45 1.47 19.81
CA ASN A 62 0.89 0.67 20.92
C ASN A 62 -0.62 0.85 20.98
N ILE A 63 -1.29 0.07 21.85
CA ILE A 63 -2.75 0.09 21.99
C ILE A 63 -3.28 1.48 22.37
N TYR A 64 -2.57 2.25 23.18
CA TYR A 64 -2.99 3.57 23.64
C TYR A 64 -2.95 4.61 22.53
N VAL A 65 -1.91 4.57 21.69
CA VAL A 65 -1.77 5.44 20.51
C VAL A 65 -2.84 5.07 19.44
N VAL A 66 -3.10 3.78 19.24
CA VAL A 66 -4.17 3.31 18.33
C VAL A 66 -5.54 3.73 18.83
N ARG A 67 -5.84 3.57 20.14
CA ARG A 67 -7.09 4.04 20.76
C ARG A 67 -7.27 5.55 20.57
N ARG A 68 -6.23 6.34 20.84
CA ARG A 68 -6.25 7.81 20.66
C ARG A 68 -6.55 8.19 19.20
N ALA A 69 -5.83 7.58 18.25
CA ALA A 69 -6.05 7.80 16.82
C ALA A 69 -7.49 7.46 16.40
N THR A 70 -8.00 6.32 16.89
CA THR A 70 -9.36 5.87 16.59
C THR A 70 -10.43 6.73 17.27
N GLN A 71 -10.18 7.23 18.48
CA GLN A 71 -11.09 8.18 19.13
C GLN A 71 -11.17 9.51 18.36
N GLY A 72 -10.03 10.03 17.87
CA GLY A 72 -10.03 11.23 17.03
C GLY A 72 -10.77 10.99 15.70
N LEU A 73 -10.55 9.85 15.07
CA LEU A 73 -11.31 9.45 13.88
C LEU A 73 -12.82 9.36 14.18
N ALA A 74 -13.21 8.73 15.30
CA ALA A 74 -14.61 8.61 15.71
C ALA A 74 -15.26 9.99 15.94
N ASN A 75 -14.55 10.90 16.61
CA ASN A 75 -15.02 12.27 16.83
C ASN A 75 -15.26 12.99 15.49
N TYR A 76 -14.32 12.87 14.55
CA TYR A 76 -14.44 13.46 13.22
C TYR A 76 -15.62 12.87 12.44
N ILE A 77 -15.76 11.53 12.41
CA ILE A 77 -16.88 10.83 11.75
C ILE A 77 -18.23 11.33 12.30
N ILE A 78 -18.35 11.46 13.63
CA ILE A 78 -19.59 11.96 14.27
C ILE A 78 -19.87 13.39 13.84
N LYS A 79 -18.87 14.27 13.81
CA LYS A 79 -18.99 15.67 13.34
C LYS A 79 -19.42 15.74 11.87
N GLN A 80 -18.98 14.80 11.03
CA GLN A 80 -19.39 14.70 9.63
C GLN A 80 -20.78 14.04 9.45
N GLY A 81 -21.43 13.58 10.52
CA GLY A 81 -22.74 12.91 10.44
C GLY A 81 -22.69 11.50 9.84
N GLY A 82 -21.52 10.86 9.81
CA GLY A 82 -21.31 9.55 9.17
C GLY A 82 -21.35 8.34 10.11
N ALA A 83 -21.70 8.51 11.39
CA ALA A 83 -21.62 7.45 12.39
C ALA A 83 -22.44 6.18 12.07
N ASP A 84 -23.54 6.32 11.32
CA ASP A 84 -24.42 5.20 10.94
C ASP A 84 -23.88 4.33 9.83
N LYS A 85 -22.91 4.83 9.03
CA LYS A 85 -22.32 4.10 7.90
C LYS A 85 -21.33 3.02 8.36
N GLY A 86 -20.70 3.19 9.52
CA GLY A 86 -19.69 2.26 10.06
C GLY A 86 -18.31 2.42 9.43
N VAL A 87 -17.35 1.59 9.90
CA VAL A 87 -15.94 1.59 9.51
C VAL A 87 -15.46 0.16 9.24
N ALA A 88 -14.83 -0.08 8.09
CA ALA A 88 -14.19 -1.36 7.77
C ALA A 88 -12.76 -1.41 8.33
N ILE A 89 -12.30 -2.58 8.81
CA ILE A 89 -10.97 -2.73 9.42
C ILE A 89 -10.29 -3.98 8.88
N ALA A 90 -9.11 -3.79 8.27
CA ALA A 90 -8.21 -4.85 7.87
C ALA A 90 -6.85 -4.73 8.58
N PHE A 91 -6.07 -5.77 8.51
CA PHE A 91 -4.73 -5.83 9.11
C PHE A 91 -3.84 -6.83 8.37
N ASP A 92 -2.52 -6.66 8.49
CA ASP A 92 -1.51 -7.53 7.90
C ASP A 92 -0.98 -8.58 8.90
N SER A 93 0.13 -9.26 8.53
CA SER A 93 0.75 -10.32 9.32
C SER A 93 1.68 -9.83 10.43
N ARG A 94 1.88 -8.52 10.60
CA ARG A 94 2.82 -7.94 11.56
C ARG A 94 2.42 -8.22 13.00
N HIS A 95 3.43 -8.21 13.89
CA HIS A 95 3.20 -8.23 15.31
C HIS A 95 2.22 -7.14 15.73
N MET A 96 1.32 -7.46 16.65
CA MET A 96 0.29 -6.57 17.18
C MET A 96 -0.77 -6.10 16.16
N SER A 97 -0.72 -6.51 14.88
CA SER A 97 -1.73 -6.08 13.91
C SER A 97 -3.15 -6.54 14.26
N PRO A 98 -3.38 -7.80 14.67
CA PRO A 98 -4.71 -8.24 15.13
C PRO A 98 -5.19 -7.49 16.38
N GLU A 99 -4.30 -7.26 17.36
CA GLU A 99 -4.61 -6.56 18.62
C GLU A 99 -4.96 -5.09 18.36
N PHE A 100 -4.19 -4.41 17.51
CA PHE A 100 -4.46 -3.03 17.15
C PHE A 100 -5.76 -2.88 16.35
N ALA A 101 -6.07 -3.83 15.48
CA ALA A 101 -7.35 -3.88 14.76
C ALA A 101 -8.53 -4.09 15.71
N GLU A 102 -8.37 -4.93 16.73
CA GLU A 102 -9.37 -5.14 17.77
C GLU A 102 -9.60 -3.87 18.59
N GLU A 103 -8.53 -3.23 19.07
CA GLU A 103 -8.61 -1.99 19.84
C GLU A 103 -9.28 -0.85 19.05
N ALA A 104 -9.00 -0.76 17.76
CA ALA A 104 -9.69 0.19 16.88
C ALA A 104 -11.20 -0.12 16.79
N ALA A 105 -11.56 -1.39 16.59
CA ALA A 105 -12.95 -1.81 16.51
C ALA A 105 -13.72 -1.51 17.81
N LEU A 106 -13.14 -1.80 18.97
CA LEU A 106 -13.75 -1.56 20.27
C LEU A 106 -13.88 -0.07 20.60
N THR A 107 -12.90 0.74 20.20
CA THR A 107 -12.97 2.21 20.35
C THR A 107 -14.08 2.80 19.48
N LEU A 108 -14.25 2.36 18.24
CA LEU A 108 -15.36 2.78 17.36
C LEU A 108 -16.71 2.37 17.97
N ALA A 109 -16.84 1.12 18.41
CA ALA A 109 -18.06 0.58 19.00
C ALA A 109 -18.49 1.36 20.25
N ALA A 110 -17.53 1.71 21.14
CA ALA A 110 -17.78 2.52 22.32
C ALA A 110 -18.24 3.96 22.00
N ASN A 111 -17.96 4.45 20.80
CA ASN A 111 -18.44 5.72 20.27
C ASN A 111 -19.73 5.59 19.42
N GLY A 112 -20.38 4.41 19.44
CA GLY A 112 -21.63 4.16 18.72
C GLY A 112 -21.47 3.93 17.22
N ILE A 113 -20.24 3.83 16.71
CA ILE A 113 -19.92 3.58 15.30
C ILE A 113 -19.75 2.08 15.10
N LYS A 114 -20.40 1.50 14.09
CA LYS A 114 -20.28 0.08 13.79
C LYS A 114 -18.91 -0.23 13.16
N ALA A 115 -18.19 -1.19 13.70
CA ALA A 115 -16.96 -1.72 13.17
C ALA A 115 -17.22 -3.01 12.38
N TYR A 116 -16.74 -3.08 11.13
CA TYR A 116 -16.70 -4.26 10.29
C TYR A 116 -15.25 -4.74 10.21
N LYS A 117 -14.87 -5.67 11.07
CA LYS A 117 -13.49 -6.17 11.16
C LYS A 117 -13.35 -7.46 10.38
N PHE A 118 -12.31 -7.58 9.55
CA PHE A 118 -11.99 -8.85 8.92
C PHE A 118 -11.61 -9.92 9.95
N GLU A 119 -12.02 -11.16 9.72
CA GLU A 119 -11.77 -12.31 10.60
C GLU A 119 -10.27 -12.67 10.69
N SER A 120 -9.52 -12.42 9.62
CA SER A 120 -8.07 -12.62 9.51
C SER A 120 -7.46 -11.57 8.61
N LEU A 121 -6.14 -11.62 8.43
CA LEU A 121 -5.40 -10.66 7.60
C LEU A 121 -5.98 -10.55 6.18
N ARG A 122 -6.07 -9.33 5.65
CA ARG A 122 -6.53 -9.03 4.29
C ARG A 122 -5.68 -7.93 3.65
N PRO A 123 -5.56 -7.94 2.30
CA PRO A 123 -4.81 -6.92 1.56
C PRO A 123 -5.36 -5.50 1.72
N THR A 124 -4.48 -4.52 1.60
CA THR A 124 -4.85 -3.09 1.50
C THR A 124 -5.92 -2.82 0.43
N PRO A 125 -5.81 -3.30 -0.82
CA PRO A 125 -6.84 -3.06 -1.83
C PRO A 125 -8.19 -3.70 -1.50
N GLU A 126 -8.22 -4.81 -0.80
CA GLU A 126 -9.47 -5.43 -0.36
C GLU A 126 -10.17 -4.62 0.72
N LEU A 127 -9.43 -3.97 1.63
CA LEU A 127 -10.02 -2.99 2.53
C LEU A 127 -10.64 -1.82 1.76
N SER A 128 -9.89 -1.24 0.81
CA SER A 128 -10.39 -0.15 -0.05
C SER A 128 -11.70 -0.54 -0.74
N PHE A 129 -11.76 -1.76 -1.27
CA PHE A 129 -12.98 -2.34 -1.84
C PHE A 129 -14.08 -2.51 -0.80
N ALA A 130 -13.79 -3.06 0.38
CA ALA A 130 -14.77 -3.30 1.45
C ALA A 130 -15.42 -2.01 1.95
N VAL A 131 -14.66 -0.91 2.07
CA VAL A 131 -15.20 0.41 2.43
C VAL A 131 -16.33 0.82 1.46
N ARG A 132 -16.10 0.64 0.17
CA ARG A 132 -17.06 0.98 -0.89
C ARG A 132 -18.23 0.01 -0.94
N GLU A 133 -17.96 -1.29 -0.89
CA GLU A 133 -18.97 -2.35 -0.98
C GLU A 133 -19.95 -2.34 0.20
N LEU A 134 -19.45 -2.05 1.40
CA LEU A 134 -20.28 -1.96 2.61
C LEU A 134 -20.91 -0.57 2.82
N GLY A 135 -20.54 0.42 2.00
CA GLY A 135 -20.97 1.80 2.17
C GLY A 135 -20.46 2.44 3.48
N CYS A 136 -19.28 2.03 3.94
CA CYS A 136 -18.65 2.58 5.14
C CYS A 136 -18.23 4.05 4.93
N ILE A 137 -18.24 4.84 6.03
CA ILE A 137 -17.74 6.21 6.01
C ILE A 137 -16.20 6.25 5.97
N ALA A 138 -15.55 5.22 6.50
CA ALA A 138 -14.11 5.15 6.60
C ALA A 138 -13.62 3.69 6.61
N GLY A 139 -12.31 3.52 6.40
CA GLY A 139 -11.59 2.27 6.61
C GLY A 139 -10.33 2.47 7.44
N ILE A 140 -9.92 1.44 8.15
CA ILE A 140 -8.67 1.39 8.90
C ILE A 140 -7.87 0.17 8.44
N ASN A 141 -6.61 0.37 8.06
CA ASN A 141 -5.69 -0.73 7.81
C ASN A 141 -4.52 -0.69 8.80
N ILE A 142 -4.35 -1.75 9.55
CA ILE A 142 -3.23 -1.91 10.48
C ILE A 142 -2.09 -2.60 9.75
N THR A 143 -1.14 -1.79 9.31
CA THR A 143 0.02 -2.25 8.52
C THR A 143 1.11 -1.18 8.48
N ALA A 144 2.37 -1.60 8.41
CA ALA A 144 3.49 -0.75 8.06
C ALA A 144 4.06 -1.09 6.66
N SER A 145 3.24 -1.75 5.77
CA SER A 145 3.65 -2.16 4.44
C SER A 145 4.97 -2.95 4.47
N HIS A 146 5.97 -2.52 3.77
CA HIS A 146 7.28 -3.18 3.62
C HIS A 146 8.35 -2.78 4.66
N ASN A 147 8.01 -2.03 5.71
CA ASN A 147 8.96 -1.66 6.76
C ASN A 147 9.50 -2.89 7.51
N PRO A 148 10.66 -2.78 8.21
CA PRO A 148 11.19 -3.84 9.08
C PRO A 148 10.20 -4.37 10.12
N PRO A 149 10.43 -5.57 10.71
CA PRO A 149 9.46 -6.26 11.56
C PRO A 149 9.09 -5.51 12.85
N GLU A 150 9.96 -4.64 13.36
CA GLU A 150 9.71 -3.84 14.56
C GLU A 150 8.69 -2.70 14.34
N TYR A 151 8.30 -2.41 13.09
CA TYR A 151 7.35 -1.36 12.76
C TYR A 151 5.92 -1.90 12.66
N ASN A 152 4.96 -1.05 13.02
CA ASN A 152 3.56 -1.17 12.61
C ASN A 152 3.00 0.21 12.26
N GLY A 153 1.75 0.26 11.79
CA GLY A 153 1.11 1.49 11.36
C GLY A 153 -0.41 1.41 11.41
N TYR A 154 -1.03 2.56 11.16
CA TYR A 154 -2.46 2.75 11.18
C TYR A 154 -2.83 3.68 10.02
N LYS A 155 -3.22 3.09 8.88
CA LYS A 155 -3.64 3.83 7.68
C LYS A 155 -5.14 4.09 7.74
N VAL A 156 -5.60 5.26 7.30
CA VAL A 156 -7.02 5.61 7.28
C VAL A 156 -7.49 5.96 5.87
N TYR A 157 -8.66 5.44 5.54
CA TYR A 157 -9.36 5.57 4.26
C TYR A 157 -10.69 6.29 4.48
N TRP A 158 -11.18 7.01 3.47
CA TRP A 158 -12.49 7.66 3.51
C TRP A 158 -13.53 6.87 2.71
N GLU A 159 -14.76 7.37 2.65
CA GLU A 159 -15.91 6.66 2.07
C GLU A 159 -15.76 6.30 0.59
N ASP A 160 -14.87 6.96 -0.12
CA ASP A 160 -14.53 6.63 -1.51
C ASP A 160 -13.59 5.43 -1.63
N GLY A 161 -13.02 4.96 -0.52
CA GLY A 161 -12.03 3.87 -0.46
C GLY A 161 -10.58 4.30 -0.67
N ALA A 162 -10.30 5.60 -0.85
CA ALA A 162 -8.93 6.13 -0.91
C ALA A 162 -8.39 6.53 0.47
N GLN A 163 -7.08 6.54 0.62
CA GLN A 163 -6.46 7.14 1.80
C GLN A 163 -6.81 8.63 1.88
N PHE A 164 -6.85 9.15 3.08
CA PHE A 164 -7.22 10.53 3.37
C PHE A 164 -6.50 11.57 2.50
N THR A 165 -7.28 12.49 1.97
CA THR A 165 -6.82 13.75 1.36
C THR A 165 -7.46 14.94 2.10
N PRO A 166 -6.96 16.18 1.92
CA PRO A 166 -7.64 17.34 2.46
C PRO A 166 -9.12 17.42 2.01
N PRO A 167 -10.04 17.80 2.90
CA PRO A 167 -9.82 18.32 4.26
C PRO A 167 -9.79 17.24 5.36
N HIS A 168 -10.02 15.97 5.05
CA HIS A 168 -10.26 14.91 6.03
C HIS A 168 -9.01 14.59 6.86
N ASP A 169 -7.82 14.58 6.25
CA ASP A 169 -6.54 14.34 6.92
C ASP A 169 -6.28 15.37 8.04
N LYS A 170 -6.51 16.66 7.76
CA LYS A 170 -6.37 17.73 8.75
C LYS A 170 -7.42 17.63 9.84
N GLY A 171 -8.68 17.41 9.46
CA GLY A 171 -9.78 17.32 10.42
C GLY A 171 -9.61 16.18 11.42
N VAL A 172 -9.17 15.00 10.98
CA VAL A 172 -8.87 13.88 11.88
C VAL A 172 -7.65 14.19 12.76
N THR A 173 -6.60 14.76 12.18
CA THR A 173 -5.40 15.16 12.95
C THR A 173 -5.74 16.12 14.08
N GLU A 174 -6.57 17.13 13.82
CA GLU A 174 -7.04 18.08 14.84
C GLU A 174 -7.79 17.40 15.97
N GLU A 175 -8.69 16.44 15.65
CA GLU A 175 -9.42 15.69 16.68
C GLU A 175 -8.50 14.77 17.50
N VAL A 176 -7.50 14.15 16.89
CA VAL A 176 -6.50 13.32 17.59
C VAL A 176 -5.66 14.18 18.55
N LEU A 177 -5.19 15.35 18.09
CA LEU A 177 -4.37 16.25 18.90
C LEU A 177 -5.15 16.88 20.05
N ALA A 178 -6.46 17.04 19.93
CA ALA A 178 -7.33 17.55 21.01
C ALA A 178 -7.48 16.58 22.19
N ILE A 179 -7.10 15.31 22.02
CA ILE A 179 -7.12 14.31 23.10
C ILE A 179 -5.78 14.39 23.85
N GLU A 180 -5.75 15.13 24.96
CA GLU A 180 -4.55 15.28 25.80
C GLU A 180 -4.43 14.15 26.83
N ASP A 181 -5.53 13.72 27.44
CA ASP A 181 -5.60 12.65 28.44
C ASP A 181 -6.08 11.35 27.77
N LEU A 182 -5.15 10.37 27.63
CA LEU A 182 -5.43 9.08 27.02
C LEU A 182 -6.48 8.26 27.78
N SER A 183 -6.64 8.48 29.09
CA SER A 183 -7.64 7.77 29.91
C SER A 183 -9.08 8.16 29.60
N THR A 184 -9.28 9.26 28.86
CA THR A 184 -10.61 9.72 28.42
C THR A 184 -11.10 9.01 27.15
N VAL A 185 -10.23 8.24 26.49
CA VAL A 185 -10.59 7.47 25.30
C VAL A 185 -11.59 6.38 25.67
N LYS A 186 -12.68 6.33 24.94
CA LYS A 186 -13.73 5.35 25.16
C LYS A 186 -13.32 4.00 24.56
N THR A 187 -13.54 2.94 25.31
CA THR A 187 -13.40 1.56 24.83
C THR A 187 -14.49 0.69 25.46
N THR A 188 -14.68 -0.51 24.93
CA THR A 188 -15.68 -1.48 25.42
C THR A 188 -15.12 -2.90 25.25
N THR A 189 -15.91 -3.90 25.60
CA THR A 189 -15.56 -5.31 25.35
C THR A 189 -16.20 -5.82 24.07
N VAL A 190 -15.66 -6.90 23.49
CA VAL A 190 -16.22 -7.56 22.30
C VAL A 190 -17.69 -7.94 22.55
N ASP A 191 -17.99 -8.56 23.70
CA ASP A 191 -19.34 -9.01 24.04
C ASP A 191 -20.36 -7.85 24.11
N GLU A 192 -19.96 -6.73 24.69
CA GLU A 192 -20.80 -5.53 24.76
C GLU A 192 -21.00 -4.90 23.37
N ALA A 193 -19.93 -4.82 22.56
CA ALA A 193 -19.96 -4.29 21.20
C ALA A 193 -20.85 -5.14 20.27
N VAL A 194 -20.75 -6.47 20.35
CA VAL A 194 -21.60 -7.41 19.62
C VAL A 194 -23.06 -7.29 20.07
N LYS A 195 -23.30 -7.26 21.39
CA LYS A 195 -24.66 -7.10 21.93
C LYS A 195 -25.31 -5.77 21.52
N ALA A 196 -24.52 -4.72 21.40
CA ALA A 196 -24.95 -3.41 20.91
C ALA A 196 -25.14 -3.36 19.37
N GLY A 197 -24.79 -4.42 18.64
CA GLY A 197 -24.81 -4.45 17.18
C GLY A 197 -23.77 -3.55 16.51
N LYS A 198 -22.70 -3.21 17.26
CA LYS A 198 -21.64 -2.28 16.81
C LYS A 198 -20.32 -2.98 16.46
N TYR A 199 -20.31 -4.30 16.45
CA TYR A 199 -19.16 -5.11 16.04
C TYR A 199 -19.63 -6.25 15.16
N GLN A 200 -19.03 -6.37 13.98
CA GLN A 200 -19.34 -7.42 13.02
C GLN A 200 -18.05 -7.94 12.37
N ILE A 201 -17.90 -9.26 12.39
CA ILE A 201 -16.85 -9.92 11.61
C ILE A 201 -17.29 -10.03 10.16
N ILE A 202 -16.36 -9.73 9.23
CA ILE A 202 -16.50 -9.88 7.79
C ILE A 202 -15.39 -10.78 7.25
N GLY A 203 -15.56 -11.35 6.07
CA GLY A 203 -14.60 -12.29 5.47
C GLY A 203 -15.05 -12.76 4.10
N ALA A 204 -15.33 -14.06 3.95
CA ALA A 204 -15.54 -14.73 2.68
C ALA A 204 -16.50 -14.04 1.69
N ASP A 205 -17.58 -13.44 2.17
CA ASP A 205 -18.53 -12.71 1.31
C ASP A 205 -17.89 -11.49 0.63
N ILE A 206 -16.96 -10.82 1.30
CA ILE A 206 -16.20 -9.70 0.74
C ILE A 206 -15.09 -10.24 -0.16
N ASP A 207 -14.37 -11.28 0.26
CA ASP A 207 -13.32 -11.95 -0.51
C ASP A 207 -13.85 -12.38 -1.88
N ASP A 208 -15.04 -13.00 -1.93
CA ASP A 208 -15.67 -13.48 -3.17
C ASP A 208 -15.97 -12.33 -4.14
N LYS A 209 -16.51 -11.22 -3.62
CA LYS A 209 -16.83 -10.05 -4.41
C LYS A 209 -15.56 -9.33 -4.89
N TYR A 210 -14.55 -9.21 -4.03
CA TYR A 210 -13.27 -8.62 -4.40
C TYR A 210 -12.58 -9.42 -5.50
N ILE A 211 -12.46 -10.74 -5.37
CA ILE A 211 -11.87 -11.59 -6.39
C ILE A 211 -12.66 -11.52 -7.71
N ALA A 212 -13.99 -11.42 -7.65
CA ALA A 212 -14.79 -11.20 -8.86
C ALA A 212 -14.41 -9.90 -9.58
N GLN A 213 -14.15 -8.80 -8.84
CA GLN A 213 -13.69 -7.54 -9.41
C GLN A 213 -12.28 -7.65 -10.00
N VAL A 214 -11.36 -8.32 -9.32
CA VAL A 214 -10.00 -8.58 -9.83
C VAL A 214 -10.06 -9.35 -11.15
N LYS A 215 -10.85 -10.42 -11.22
CA LYS A 215 -11.06 -11.22 -12.44
C LYS A 215 -11.67 -10.41 -13.58
N ALA A 216 -12.57 -9.47 -13.27
CA ALA A 216 -13.19 -8.61 -14.26
C ALA A 216 -12.19 -7.65 -14.95
N GLN A 217 -10.97 -7.51 -14.42
CA GLN A 217 -9.90 -6.73 -15.06
C GLN A 217 -9.15 -7.51 -16.16
N VAL A 218 -9.35 -8.82 -16.28
CA VAL A 218 -8.80 -9.63 -17.37
C VAL A 218 -9.37 -9.12 -18.72
N VAL A 219 -8.49 -8.78 -19.64
CA VAL A 219 -8.87 -8.23 -20.96
C VAL A 219 -8.77 -9.28 -22.06
N ASN A 220 -7.87 -10.26 -21.92
CA ASN A 220 -7.58 -11.26 -22.95
C ASN A 220 -7.55 -12.68 -22.38
N GLN A 221 -8.72 -13.22 -22.03
CA GLN A 221 -8.84 -14.60 -21.54
C GLN A 221 -8.32 -15.63 -22.55
N ASP A 222 -8.48 -15.39 -23.87
CA ASP A 222 -8.02 -16.30 -24.92
C ASP A 222 -6.49 -16.57 -24.85
N ALA A 223 -5.70 -15.55 -24.48
CA ALA A 223 -4.25 -15.71 -24.31
C ALA A 223 -3.93 -16.60 -23.10
N ILE A 224 -4.68 -16.46 -22.02
CA ILE A 224 -4.55 -17.29 -20.82
C ILE A 224 -4.88 -18.74 -21.19
N ASP A 225 -6.05 -18.97 -21.80
CA ASP A 225 -6.54 -20.32 -22.17
C ASP A 225 -5.56 -21.06 -23.08
N GLN A 226 -4.85 -20.34 -23.97
CA GLN A 226 -3.83 -20.93 -24.85
C GLN A 226 -2.54 -21.29 -24.13
N MET A 227 -2.16 -20.56 -23.07
CA MET A 227 -0.83 -20.65 -22.45
C MET A 227 -0.85 -21.12 -21.00
N GLN A 228 -2.01 -21.31 -20.36
CA GLN A 228 -2.16 -21.66 -18.95
C GLN A 228 -1.33 -22.87 -18.50
N ASP A 229 -1.20 -23.88 -19.38
CA ASP A 229 -0.45 -25.13 -19.11
C ASP A 229 1.04 -25.01 -19.41
N SER A 230 1.49 -23.91 -20.02
CA SER A 230 2.87 -23.71 -20.43
C SER A 230 3.59 -22.61 -19.64
N ILE A 231 2.86 -21.73 -18.97
CA ILE A 231 3.44 -20.69 -18.12
C ILE A 231 3.67 -21.23 -16.72
N LYS A 232 4.89 -21.07 -16.25
CA LYS A 232 5.31 -21.42 -14.90
C LYS A 232 5.59 -20.18 -14.09
N ILE A 233 4.91 -20.01 -12.97
CA ILE A 233 4.98 -18.85 -12.10
C ILE A 233 5.52 -19.27 -10.75
N VAL A 234 6.55 -18.58 -10.26
CA VAL A 234 6.97 -18.65 -8.86
C VAL A 234 6.47 -17.41 -8.16
N TYR A 235 5.83 -17.59 -7.01
CA TYR A 235 5.24 -16.51 -6.24
C TYR A 235 5.67 -16.54 -4.78
N THR A 236 5.99 -15.38 -4.22
CA THR A 236 6.17 -15.20 -2.78
C THR A 236 5.29 -14.09 -2.24
N PRO A 237 4.46 -14.39 -1.21
CA PRO A 237 3.70 -13.38 -0.47
C PRO A 237 4.55 -12.62 0.55
N LEU A 238 5.83 -12.90 0.70
CA LEU A 238 6.72 -12.35 1.75
C LEU A 238 6.05 -12.39 3.13
N HIS A 239 5.51 -13.55 3.50
CA HIS A 239 4.78 -13.78 4.76
C HIS A 239 3.53 -12.91 4.95
N GLY A 240 2.99 -12.31 3.89
CA GLY A 240 1.94 -11.30 3.93
C GLY A 240 0.55 -11.77 3.49
N THR A 241 -0.31 -10.77 3.30
CA THR A 241 -1.74 -10.93 3.00
C THR A 241 -2.03 -11.41 1.58
N GLY A 242 -1.07 -11.26 0.66
CA GLY A 242 -1.24 -11.64 -0.74
C GLY A 242 -1.37 -13.15 -1.01
N ASN A 243 -0.96 -14.02 -0.07
CA ASN A 243 -0.90 -15.47 -0.27
C ASN A 243 -2.20 -16.05 -0.84
N LEU A 244 -3.30 -15.88 -0.13
CA LEU A 244 -4.57 -16.50 -0.52
C LEU A 244 -5.21 -15.81 -1.74
N PRO A 245 -5.38 -14.47 -1.78
CA PRO A 245 -6.07 -13.80 -2.87
C PRO A 245 -5.33 -13.89 -4.21
N VAL A 246 -4.01 -13.79 -4.24
CA VAL A 246 -3.21 -13.93 -5.47
C VAL A 246 -3.35 -15.34 -6.03
N ARG A 247 -3.16 -16.36 -5.20
CA ARG A 247 -3.29 -17.76 -5.63
C ARG A 247 -4.69 -18.09 -6.12
N ARG A 248 -5.70 -17.60 -5.39
CA ARG A 248 -7.10 -17.78 -5.77
C ARG A 248 -7.40 -17.11 -7.12
N ALA A 249 -7.02 -15.85 -7.28
CA ALA A 249 -7.26 -15.11 -8.52
C ALA A 249 -6.58 -15.81 -9.72
N LEU A 250 -5.30 -16.17 -9.62
CA LEU A 250 -4.58 -16.86 -10.69
C LEU A 250 -5.22 -18.22 -11.04
N LYS A 251 -5.59 -19.01 -10.03
CA LYS A 251 -6.27 -20.29 -10.24
C LYS A 251 -7.62 -20.13 -10.94
N GLU A 252 -8.43 -19.15 -10.51
CA GLU A 252 -9.79 -18.95 -11.03
C GLU A 252 -9.80 -18.40 -12.46
N ILE A 253 -8.73 -17.75 -12.93
CA ILE A 253 -8.59 -17.31 -14.32
C ILE A 253 -7.92 -18.36 -15.23
N GLY A 254 -7.38 -19.46 -14.66
CA GLY A 254 -6.89 -20.61 -15.41
C GLY A 254 -5.42 -20.99 -15.20
N PHE A 255 -4.58 -20.20 -14.51
CA PHE A 255 -3.18 -20.57 -14.29
C PHE A 255 -3.05 -21.74 -13.30
N THR A 256 -2.47 -22.87 -13.76
CA THR A 256 -2.33 -24.10 -13.00
C THR A 256 -0.94 -24.33 -12.43
N HIS A 257 0.10 -23.72 -13.03
CA HIS A 257 1.50 -23.88 -12.65
C HIS A 257 2.01 -22.68 -11.83
N VAL A 258 1.41 -22.49 -10.66
CA VAL A 258 1.82 -21.46 -9.68
C VAL A 258 2.46 -22.16 -8.49
N THR A 259 3.76 -21.98 -8.32
CA THR A 259 4.53 -22.50 -7.17
C THR A 259 4.81 -21.38 -6.18
N VAL A 260 4.34 -21.56 -4.95
CA VAL A 260 4.64 -20.61 -3.86
C VAL A 260 5.95 -20.98 -3.20
N VAL A 261 6.76 -19.99 -2.85
CA VAL A 261 8.00 -20.19 -2.07
C VAL A 261 7.63 -20.68 -0.67
N PRO A 262 7.94 -21.96 -0.32
CA PRO A 262 7.39 -22.58 0.90
C PRO A 262 7.82 -21.85 2.20
N GLU A 263 9.06 -21.36 2.24
CA GLU A 263 9.62 -20.68 3.41
C GLU A 263 8.98 -19.31 3.67
N GLN A 264 8.31 -18.72 2.65
CA GLN A 264 7.71 -17.39 2.69
C GLN A 264 6.17 -17.42 2.60
N GLU A 265 5.58 -18.62 2.52
CA GLU A 265 4.14 -18.80 2.28
C GLU A 265 3.29 -18.37 3.48
N LEU A 266 3.65 -18.83 4.68
CA LEU A 266 2.83 -18.61 5.87
C LEU A 266 3.07 -17.21 6.46
N PRO A 267 2.00 -16.58 6.99
CA PRO A 267 2.12 -15.30 7.69
C PRO A 267 3.08 -15.38 8.89
N ASP A 268 4.06 -14.46 8.95
CA ASP A 268 4.99 -14.34 10.07
C ASP A 268 5.44 -12.90 10.24
N GLY A 269 5.12 -12.28 11.39
CA GLY A 269 5.48 -10.90 11.69
C GLY A 269 6.98 -10.65 11.91
N ASN A 270 7.80 -11.71 12.05
CA ASN A 270 9.26 -11.59 12.13
C ASN A 270 9.92 -11.50 10.74
N PHE A 271 9.21 -11.86 9.66
CA PHE A 271 9.77 -11.93 8.31
C PHE A 271 11.14 -12.65 8.24
N PRO A 272 11.24 -13.91 8.73
CA PRO A 272 12.52 -14.55 9.06
C PRO A 272 13.44 -14.82 7.87
N THR A 273 12.94 -14.66 6.65
CA THR A 273 13.67 -14.93 5.40
C THR A 273 14.27 -13.68 4.76
N VAL A 274 13.99 -12.50 5.31
CA VAL A 274 14.42 -11.20 4.74
C VAL A 274 14.69 -10.20 5.86
N SER A 275 15.60 -9.25 5.63
CA SER A 275 15.86 -8.17 6.59
C SER A 275 14.67 -7.20 6.69
N TYR A 276 13.94 -7.02 5.59
CA TYR A 276 12.65 -6.32 5.52
C TYR A 276 11.86 -6.80 4.29
N PRO A 277 10.52 -6.92 4.38
CA PRO A 277 9.69 -7.57 3.36
C PRO A 277 9.34 -6.61 2.21
N ASN A 278 10.35 -6.13 1.48
CA ASN A 278 10.18 -5.17 0.39
C ASN A 278 10.42 -5.83 -0.98
N PRO A 279 9.42 -5.90 -1.87
CA PRO A 279 9.56 -6.47 -3.21
C PRO A 279 10.44 -5.64 -4.17
N GLU A 280 10.96 -4.50 -3.73
CA GLU A 280 12.03 -3.76 -4.42
C GLU A 280 13.41 -4.35 -4.12
N SER A 281 13.55 -5.10 -3.02
CA SER A 281 14.83 -5.66 -2.56
C SER A 281 15.15 -6.94 -3.31
N LYS A 282 16.39 -7.07 -3.77
CA LYS A 282 16.91 -8.32 -4.35
C LYS A 282 16.85 -9.49 -3.36
N GLU A 283 17.07 -9.23 -2.07
CA GLU A 283 17.01 -10.22 -0.98
C GLU A 283 15.63 -10.92 -0.95
N ALA A 284 14.55 -10.17 -1.16
CA ALA A 284 13.20 -10.70 -1.16
C ALA A 284 12.96 -11.81 -2.21
N PHE A 285 13.75 -11.81 -3.27
CA PHE A 285 13.63 -12.75 -4.39
C PHE A 285 14.61 -13.93 -4.34
N GLU A 286 15.58 -13.98 -3.43
CA GLU A 286 16.65 -15.00 -3.46
C GLU A 286 16.09 -16.42 -3.46
N LEU A 287 15.14 -16.74 -2.59
CA LEU A 287 14.48 -18.05 -2.53
C LEU A 287 13.64 -18.33 -3.77
N GLY A 288 12.86 -17.34 -4.20
CA GLY A 288 12.03 -17.45 -5.42
C GLY A 288 12.86 -17.66 -6.68
N LEU A 289 13.97 -16.92 -6.84
CA LEU A 289 14.88 -17.08 -7.98
C LEU A 289 15.58 -18.45 -8.01
N LYS A 290 15.92 -18.99 -6.83
CA LYS A 290 16.45 -20.36 -6.75
C LYS A 290 15.41 -21.36 -7.25
N LEU A 291 14.20 -21.28 -6.73
CA LEU A 291 13.09 -22.17 -7.14
C LEU A 291 12.74 -22.00 -8.62
N ALA A 292 12.76 -20.77 -9.14
CA ALA A 292 12.50 -20.48 -10.54
C ALA A 292 13.54 -21.12 -11.48
N LYS A 293 14.81 -21.10 -11.11
CA LYS A 293 15.88 -21.77 -11.87
C LYS A 293 15.71 -23.30 -11.88
N GLU A 294 15.31 -23.89 -10.76
CA GLU A 294 15.07 -25.34 -10.64
C GLU A 294 13.88 -25.79 -11.50
N GLN A 295 12.83 -24.96 -11.62
CA GLN A 295 11.61 -25.26 -12.34
C GLN A 295 11.56 -24.74 -13.77
N ASP A 296 12.55 -23.96 -14.17
CA ASP A 296 12.56 -23.22 -15.44
C ASP A 296 11.31 -22.33 -15.57
N ALA A 297 11.06 -21.50 -14.56
CA ALA A 297 9.89 -20.63 -14.50
C ALA A 297 10.00 -19.43 -15.44
N ASP A 298 8.87 -18.92 -15.92
CA ASP A 298 8.80 -17.73 -16.76
C ASP A 298 8.89 -16.43 -15.94
N LEU A 299 8.31 -16.44 -14.72
CA LEU A 299 8.16 -15.28 -13.84
C LEU A 299 8.47 -15.64 -12.38
N VAL A 300 9.04 -14.66 -11.65
CA VAL A 300 9.09 -14.67 -10.18
C VAL A 300 8.42 -13.40 -9.67
N LEU A 301 7.40 -13.56 -8.86
CA LEU A 301 6.55 -12.49 -8.35
C LEU A 301 6.66 -12.41 -6.83
N ALA A 302 6.66 -11.18 -6.29
CA ALA A 302 6.64 -10.93 -4.86
C ALA A 302 5.67 -9.79 -4.52
N THR A 303 4.80 -10.01 -3.52
CA THR A 303 3.98 -8.94 -2.94
C THR A 303 4.51 -8.57 -1.56
N ASP A 304 4.38 -7.29 -1.18
CA ASP A 304 4.69 -6.86 0.19
C ASP A 304 3.61 -7.32 1.18
N PRO A 305 3.82 -7.19 2.50
CA PRO A 305 2.92 -7.76 3.50
C PRO A 305 1.46 -7.34 3.42
N ASP A 306 1.15 -6.14 2.96
CA ASP A 306 -0.23 -5.67 2.76
C ASP A 306 -0.70 -5.72 1.30
N ALA A 307 0.11 -6.34 0.43
CA ALA A 307 -0.16 -6.67 -0.97
C ALA A 307 -0.69 -5.48 -1.80
N ASP A 308 -0.11 -4.32 -1.58
CA ASP A 308 -0.34 -3.13 -2.41
C ASP A 308 0.77 -2.91 -3.46
N ARG A 309 1.92 -3.62 -3.35
CA ARG A 309 3.06 -3.56 -4.27
C ARG A 309 3.39 -4.92 -4.86
N LEU A 310 3.81 -4.92 -6.13
CA LEU A 310 4.21 -6.11 -6.86
C LEU A 310 5.62 -5.93 -7.44
N GLY A 311 6.57 -6.69 -6.94
CA GLY A 311 7.89 -6.86 -7.55
C GLY A 311 7.91 -8.05 -8.51
N VAL A 312 8.76 -7.98 -9.53
CA VAL A 312 8.83 -9.03 -10.54
C VAL A 312 10.24 -9.21 -11.11
N TYR A 313 10.61 -10.47 -11.32
CA TYR A 313 11.71 -10.89 -12.17
C TYR A 313 11.14 -11.67 -13.35
N VAL A 314 11.65 -11.39 -14.54
CA VAL A 314 11.23 -12.00 -15.80
C VAL A 314 12.41 -12.67 -16.48
N LYS A 315 12.15 -13.78 -17.19
CA LYS A 315 13.20 -14.51 -17.89
C LYS A 315 13.59 -13.77 -19.19
N ASP A 316 14.89 -13.59 -19.40
CA ASP A 316 15.43 -13.13 -20.69
C ASP A 316 15.50 -14.32 -21.67
N SER A 317 14.90 -14.18 -22.82
CA SER A 317 14.86 -15.23 -23.86
C SER A 317 16.25 -15.55 -24.45
N LYS A 318 17.20 -14.62 -24.39
CA LYS A 318 18.52 -14.75 -24.97
C LYS A 318 19.55 -15.36 -24.04
N SER A 319 19.61 -14.90 -22.78
CA SER A 319 20.58 -15.38 -21.79
C SER A 319 20.05 -16.49 -20.92
N GLY A 320 18.72 -16.57 -20.75
CA GLY A 320 18.05 -17.45 -19.78
C GLY A 320 18.13 -16.91 -18.33
N ASP A 321 18.74 -15.75 -18.10
CA ASP A 321 18.81 -15.12 -16.81
C ASP A 321 17.48 -14.46 -16.41
N TYR A 322 17.31 -14.23 -15.11
CA TYR A 322 16.15 -13.49 -14.57
C TYR A 322 16.51 -12.02 -14.38
N ILE A 323 15.78 -11.14 -15.05
CA ILE A 323 15.96 -9.69 -15.03
C ILE A 323 14.92 -9.06 -14.12
N PRO A 324 15.31 -8.23 -13.12
CA PRO A 324 14.36 -7.47 -12.32
C PRO A 324 13.73 -6.35 -13.16
N LEU A 325 12.41 -6.24 -13.12
CA LEU A 325 11.74 -5.05 -13.61
C LEU A 325 11.59 -4.06 -12.45
N THR A 326 12.01 -2.82 -12.65
CA THR A 326 11.72 -1.73 -11.70
C THR A 326 10.23 -1.41 -11.71
N GLY A 327 9.72 -0.71 -10.68
CA GLY A 327 8.31 -0.29 -10.67
C GLY A 327 7.92 0.55 -11.89
N ASN A 328 8.85 1.39 -12.36
CA ASN A 328 8.66 2.12 -13.62
C ASN A 328 8.55 1.19 -14.84
N MET A 329 9.39 0.17 -14.93
CA MET A 329 9.36 -0.79 -16.03
C MET A 329 8.10 -1.66 -15.99
N SER A 330 7.77 -2.26 -14.86
CA SER A 330 6.59 -3.12 -14.71
C SER A 330 5.29 -2.34 -14.89
N GLY A 331 5.20 -1.12 -14.33
CA GLY A 331 4.04 -0.25 -14.51
C GLY A 331 3.85 0.20 -15.96
N SER A 332 4.94 0.57 -16.66
CA SER A 332 4.88 0.92 -18.09
C SER A 332 4.46 -0.27 -18.95
N LEU A 333 5.01 -1.45 -18.68
CA LEU A 333 4.66 -2.67 -19.41
C LEU A 333 3.19 -3.05 -19.20
N LEU A 334 2.68 -2.95 -17.97
CA LEU A 334 1.26 -3.17 -17.69
C LEU A 334 0.36 -2.14 -18.36
N CYS A 335 0.74 -0.86 -18.36
CA CYS A 335 0.01 0.20 -19.06
C CYS A 335 -0.09 -0.08 -20.56
N GLU A 336 1.05 -0.36 -21.22
CA GLU A 336 1.10 -0.72 -22.65
C GLU A 336 0.23 -1.95 -22.91
N TYR A 337 0.36 -3.00 -22.11
CA TYR A 337 -0.43 -4.21 -22.27
C TYR A 337 -1.92 -3.94 -22.19
N VAL A 338 -2.38 -3.31 -21.10
CA VAL A 338 -3.80 -3.01 -20.86
C VAL A 338 -4.38 -2.15 -22.00
N LEU A 339 -3.67 -1.09 -22.38
CA LEU A 339 -4.14 -0.21 -23.45
C LEU A 339 -4.14 -0.90 -24.82
N SER A 340 -3.11 -1.71 -25.13
CA SER A 340 -3.04 -2.47 -26.40
C SER A 340 -4.20 -3.46 -26.52
N GLN A 341 -4.50 -4.20 -25.45
CA GLN A 341 -5.58 -5.19 -25.45
C GLN A 341 -6.97 -4.52 -25.48
N LYS A 342 -7.15 -3.41 -24.77
CA LYS A 342 -8.39 -2.62 -24.85
C LYS A 342 -8.57 -2.01 -26.26
N LYS A 343 -7.51 -1.49 -26.89
CA LYS A 343 -7.58 -0.96 -28.25
C LYS A 343 -7.96 -2.03 -29.27
N ALA A 344 -7.33 -3.20 -29.19
CA ALA A 344 -7.63 -4.33 -30.08
C ALA A 344 -9.08 -4.79 -30.01
N ARG A 345 -9.78 -4.50 -28.90
CA ARG A 345 -11.18 -4.85 -28.64
C ARG A 345 -12.15 -3.66 -28.72
N ASN A 346 -11.67 -2.49 -29.16
CA ASN A 346 -12.43 -1.23 -29.20
C ASN A 346 -13.02 -0.83 -27.84
N LEU A 347 -12.24 -1.03 -26.76
CA LEU A 347 -12.66 -0.75 -25.37
C LEU A 347 -11.99 0.52 -24.80
N ILE A 348 -11.25 1.29 -25.61
CA ILE A 348 -10.72 2.60 -25.18
C ILE A 348 -11.79 3.65 -25.41
N PRO A 349 -12.30 4.29 -24.35
CA PRO A 349 -13.26 5.38 -24.48
C PRO A 349 -12.56 6.66 -24.98
N GLU A 350 -13.36 7.57 -25.56
CA GLU A 350 -12.84 8.85 -26.11
C GLU A 350 -12.20 9.73 -25.03
N ASP A 351 -12.66 9.64 -23.78
CA ASP A 351 -12.17 10.37 -22.60
C ASP A 351 -11.29 9.49 -21.68
N GLY A 352 -10.65 8.45 -22.23
CA GLY A 352 -9.80 7.53 -21.49
C GLY A 352 -8.61 8.24 -20.84
N GLN A 353 -8.34 7.91 -19.58
CA GLN A 353 -7.27 8.52 -18.78
C GLN A 353 -6.33 7.49 -18.19
N VAL A 354 -5.03 7.82 -18.24
CA VAL A 354 -3.96 7.18 -17.47
C VAL A 354 -3.47 8.18 -16.43
N VAL A 355 -3.24 7.73 -15.20
CA VAL A 355 -2.83 8.59 -14.08
C VAL A 355 -1.49 8.10 -13.53
N LYS A 356 -0.51 9.00 -13.39
CA LYS A 356 0.80 8.68 -12.80
C LYS A 356 1.22 9.69 -11.74
N SER A 357 2.13 9.30 -10.83
CA SER A 357 2.80 10.27 -9.97
C SER A 357 3.80 11.11 -10.78
N ILE A 358 4.05 12.36 -10.33
CA ILE A 358 5.01 13.29 -10.95
C ILE A 358 6.45 12.77 -11.00
N VAL A 359 6.78 11.75 -10.21
CA VAL A 359 8.11 11.12 -10.15
C VAL A 359 8.19 9.79 -10.91
N SER A 360 7.07 9.33 -11.49
CA SER A 360 7.03 8.16 -12.35
C SER A 360 7.61 8.47 -13.73
N THR A 361 8.08 7.43 -14.41
CA THR A 361 8.78 7.51 -15.70
C THR A 361 8.00 8.26 -16.79
N ASN A 362 8.73 8.97 -17.66
CA ASN A 362 8.15 9.61 -18.85
C ASN A 362 7.86 8.61 -19.99
N LEU A 363 8.24 7.34 -19.86
CA LEU A 363 7.87 6.32 -20.84
C LEU A 363 6.33 6.18 -20.95
N ILE A 364 5.61 6.37 -19.84
CA ILE A 364 4.15 6.38 -19.80
C ILE A 364 3.54 7.50 -20.65
N ASP A 365 4.21 8.65 -20.79
CA ASP A 365 3.73 9.79 -21.57
C ASP A 365 3.63 9.39 -23.05
N GLU A 366 4.66 8.71 -23.56
CA GLU A 366 4.68 8.24 -24.95
C GLU A 366 3.68 7.08 -25.17
N VAL A 367 3.51 6.20 -24.17
CA VAL A 367 2.48 5.15 -24.23
C VAL A 367 1.09 5.78 -24.32
N ALA A 368 0.73 6.66 -23.39
CA ALA A 368 -0.59 7.31 -23.38
C ALA A 368 -0.89 8.04 -24.69
N LYS A 369 0.09 8.79 -25.21
CA LYS A 369 0.02 9.49 -26.49
C LYS A 369 -0.24 8.54 -27.67
N ALA A 370 0.43 7.38 -27.73
CA ALA A 370 0.26 6.41 -28.81
C ALA A 370 -1.12 5.77 -28.85
N TYR A 371 -1.79 5.70 -27.69
CA TYR A 371 -3.17 5.19 -27.59
C TYR A 371 -4.22 6.29 -27.65
N GLY A 372 -3.82 7.57 -27.68
CA GLY A 372 -4.74 8.72 -27.72
C GLY A 372 -5.52 8.91 -26.43
N VAL A 373 -4.98 8.48 -25.30
CA VAL A 373 -5.57 8.66 -23.96
C VAL A 373 -4.94 9.85 -23.24
N GLU A 374 -5.72 10.51 -22.38
CA GLU A 374 -5.22 11.63 -21.60
C GLU A 374 -4.30 11.13 -20.48
N LEU A 375 -3.12 11.78 -20.33
CA LEU A 375 -2.23 11.55 -19.21
C LEU A 375 -2.47 12.60 -18.12
N ILE A 376 -2.74 12.13 -16.90
CA ILE A 376 -2.88 12.98 -15.71
C ILE A 376 -1.68 12.76 -14.78
N GLU A 377 -0.96 13.82 -14.47
CA GLU A 377 0.09 13.80 -13.44
C GLU A 377 -0.46 14.29 -12.10
N VAL A 378 -0.20 13.51 -11.06
CA VAL A 378 -0.60 13.84 -9.68
C VAL A 378 0.61 13.85 -8.74
N LEU A 379 0.46 14.41 -7.54
CA LEU A 379 1.49 14.35 -6.51
C LEU A 379 1.80 12.91 -6.10
N THR A 380 2.97 12.69 -5.52
CA THR A 380 3.37 11.39 -4.96
C THR A 380 2.41 10.93 -3.85
N GLY A 381 2.01 9.68 -3.91
CA GLY A 381 1.03 9.05 -3.03
C GLY A 381 -0.23 8.66 -3.78
N PHE A 382 -0.54 7.35 -3.77
CA PHE A 382 -1.65 6.79 -4.55
C PHE A 382 -3.02 7.40 -4.23
N LYS A 383 -3.17 8.00 -3.05
CA LYS A 383 -4.35 8.78 -2.66
C LYS A 383 -4.73 9.87 -3.67
N TRP A 384 -3.75 10.45 -4.37
CA TRP A 384 -4.01 11.45 -5.40
C TRP A 384 -4.52 10.84 -6.69
N ILE A 385 -4.10 9.61 -6.99
CA ILE A 385 -4.69 8.81 -8.07
C ILE A 385 -6.14 8.46 -7.71
N GLY A 386 -6.38 7.99 -6.48
CA GLY A 386 -7.73 7.74 -5.96
C GLY A 386 -8.63 8.99 -6.03
N GLN A 387 -8.09 10.15 -5.66
CA GLN A 387 -8.81 11.43 -5.75
C GLN A 387 -9.17 11.81 -7.20
N GLN A 388 -8.28 11.53 -8.17
CA GLN A 388 -8.59 11.75 -9.58
C GLN A 388 -9.74 10.84 -10.05
N VAL A 389 -9.76 9.58 -9.62
CA VAL A 389 -10.88 8.65 -9.91
C VAL A 389 -12.19 9.18 -9.32
N LEU A 390 -12.17 9.63 -8.06
CA LEU A 390 -13.33 10.24 -7.40
C LEU A 390 -13.83 11.49 -8.15
N LYS A 391 -12.91 12.34 -8.60
CA LYS A 391 -13.23 13.54 -9.40
C LYS A 391 -13.92 13.16 -10.71
N ASN A 392 -13.44 12.11 -11.38
CA ASN A 392 -14.06 11.60 -12.61
C ASN A 392 -15.50 11.14 -12.35
N GLU A 393 -15.73 10.38 -11.28
CA GLU A 393 -17.08 9.94 -10.87
C GLU A 393 -18.01 11.12 -10.59
N HIS A 394 -17.55 12.13 -9.86
CA HIS A 394 -18.37 13.30 -9.51
C HIS A 394 -18.68 14.21 -10.72
N THR A 395 -17.75 14.32 -11.64
CA THR A 395 -17.90 15.22 -12.80
C THR A 395 -18.54 14.53 -14.01
N GLY A 396 -18.53 13.19 -14.03
CA GLY A 396 -18.92 12.39 -15.20
C GLY A 396 -17.99 12.61 -16.40
N LYS A 397 -16.74 13.04 -16.16
CA LYS A 397 -15.73 13.33 -17.20
C LYS A 397 -14.44 12.59 -16.89
N GLY A 398 -13.87 11.98 -17.91
CA GLY A 398 -12.66 11.17 -17.84
C GLY A 398 -12.97 9.74 -17.38
N THR A 399 -12.55 8.77 -18.16
CA THR A 399 -12.68 7.34 -17.84
C THR A 399 -11.30 6.81 -17.43
N TYR A 400 -11.15 6.45 -16.17
CA TYR A 400 -9.93 5.88 -15.64
C TYR A 400 -9.65 4.50 -16.23
N LEU A 401 -8.46 4.30 -16.80
CA LEU A 401 -8.04 3.03 -17.41
C LEU A 401 -6.93 2.36 -16.63
N PHE A 402 -5.97 3.14 -16.12
CA PHE A 402 -4.78 2.67 -15.43
C PHE A 402 -4.14 3.77 -14.59
N GLY A 403 -3.57 3.42 -13.44
CA GLY A 403 -2.78 4.35 -12.66
C GLY A 403 -1.59 3.66 -12.00
N MET A 404 -0.47 4.38 -11.85
CA MET A 404 0.74 3.82 -11.26
C MET A 404 1.59 4.83 -10.49
N GLU A 405 2.37 4.27 -9.58
CA GLU A 405 3.52 4.90 -8.94
C GLU A 405 4.79 4.09 -9.23
N GLU A 406 5.93 4.78 -9.30
CA GLU A 406 7.25 4.17 -9.50
C GLU A 406 7.63 3.18 -8.40
N SER A 407 6.99 3.28 -7.24
CA SER A 407 7.20 2.44 -6.06
C SER A 407 6.46 1.10 -6.13
N TYR A 408 6.43 0.48 -7.30
CA TYR A 408 5.91 -0.88 -7.56
C TYR A 408 4.40 -1.05 -7.34
N GLY A 409 3.64 0.03 -7.35
CA GLY A 409 2.20 0.01 -7.17
C GLY A 409 1.41 0.50 -8.37
N CYS A 410 0.37 -0.23 -8.75
CA CYS A 410 -0.59 0.19 -9.77
C CYS A 410 -2.01 -0.26 -9.43
N LEU A 411 -2.97 0.28 -10.17
CA LEU A 411 -4.38 -0.11 -10.10
C LEU A 411 -4.97 -0.16 -11.51
N ILE A 412 -5.69 -1.24 -11.80
CA ILE A 412 -6.50 -1.43 -13.00
C ILE A 412 -7.96 -1.41 -12.59
N GLY A 413 -8.77 -0.59 -13.26
CA GLY A 413 -10.19 -0.43 -12.89
C GLY A 413 -10.42 0.49 -11.68
N THR A 414 -11.66 0.57 -11.22
CA THR A 414 -12.11 1.54 -10.22
C THR A 414 -12.83 0.94 -9.00
N TYR A 415 -12.74 -0.38 -8.82
CA TYR A 415 -13.37 -1.08 -7.70
C TYR A 415 -12.69 -0.80 -6.35
N ALA A 416 -11.40 -0.53 -6.37
CA ALA A 416 -10.59 -0.04 -5.26
C ALA A 416 -10.04 1.38 -5.56
N ARG A 417 -9.39 2.02 -4.58
CA ARG A 417 -8.83 3.37 -4.68
C ARG A 417 -7.40 3.45 -4.15
N ASP A 418 -6.79 2.31 -3.94
CA ASP A 418 -5.37 2.17 -3.61
C ASP A 418 -4.73 1.16 -4.56
N LYS A 419 -3.41 1.08 -4.55
CA LYS A 419 -2.62 0.11 -5.30
C LYS A 419 -3.11 -1.31 -5.04
N ASP A 420 -3.16 -2.13 -6.06
CA ASP A 420 -3.63 -3.50 -5.95
C ASP A 420 -2.64 -4.50 -6.59
N ALA A 421 -1.82 -5.13 -5.76
CA ALA A 421 -0.87 -6.13 -6.21
C ALA A 421 -1.55 -7.42 -6.68
N VAL A 422 -2.77 -7.71 -6.24
CA VAL A 422 -3.52 -8.91 -6.69
C VAL A 422 -3.94 -8.74 -8.15
N SER A 423 -4.57 -7.63 -8.50
CA SER A 423 -4.94 -7.34 -9.90
C SER A 423 -3.71 -7.09 -10.78
N ALA A 424 -2.67 -6.46 -10.26
CA ALA A 424 -1.41 -6.29 -10.97
C ALA A 424 -0.76 -7.63 -11.30
N THR A 425 -0.78 -8.60 -10.38
CA THR A 425 -0.29 -9.95 -10.60
C THR A 425 -1.09 -10.66 -11.69
N VAL A 426 -2.42 -10.59 -11.64
CA VAL A 426 -3.31 -11.15 -12.66
C VAL A 426 -2.98 -10.57 -14.04
N ALA A 427 -2.91 -9.25 -14.16
CA ALA A 427 -2.63 -8.58 -15.43
C ALA A 427 -1.21 -8.86 -15.96
N LEU A 428 -0.22 -9.00 -15.07
CA LEU A 428 1.14 -9.32 -15.48
C LEU A 428 1.26 -10.76 -15.98
N CYS A 429 0.57 -11.71 -15.33
CA CYS A 429 0.52 -13.11 -15.80
C CYS A 429 -0.26 -13.24 -17.12
N GLU A 430 -1.33 -12.47 -17.29
CA GLU A 430 -2.08 -12.38 -18.55
C GLU A 430 -1.18 -11.80 -19.67
N ALA A 431 -0.43 -10.72 -19.38
CA ALA A 431 0.54 -10.15 -20.31
C ALA A 431 1.61 -11.19 -20.71
N ALA A 432 2.15 -11.94 -19.73
CA ALA A 432 3.11 -12.99 -20.00
C ALA A 432 2.52 -14.10 -20.90
N ALA A 433 1.27 -14.49 -20.68
CA ALA A 433 0.56 -15.43 -21.56
C ALA A 433 0.44 -14.87 -22.98
N TYR A 434 0.00 -13.64 -23.12
CA TYR A 434 -0.13 -12.98 -24.42
C TYR A 434 1.19 -12.88 -25.18
N TYR A 435 2.27 -12.43 -24.56
CA TYR A 435 3.56 -12.36 -25.23
C TYR A 435 4.14 -13.74 -25.54
N LYS A 436 3.88 -14.74 -24.69
CA LYS A 436 4.29 -16.12 -24.95
C LYS A 436 3.59 -16.72 -26.19
N THR A 437 2.35 -16.33 -26.51
CA THR A 437 1.69 -16.72 -27.77
C THR A 437 2.47 -16.21 -28.99
N LYS A 438 3.30 -15.19 -28.82
CA LYS A 438 4.18 -14.60 -29.87
C LYS A 438 5.62 -15.09 -29.78
N ASN A 439 5.92 -16.08 -28.94
CA ASN A 439 7.26 -16.57 -28.59
C ASN A 439 8.17 -15.48 -27.99
N MET A 440 7.59 -14.59 -27.19
CA MET A 440 8.29 -13.51 -26.48
C MET A 440 8.15 -13.71 -24.98
N THR A 441 9.17 -13.29 -24.23
CA THR A 441 9.10 -13.10 -22.78
C THR A 441 8.62 -11.68 -22.46
N LEU A 442 8.33 -11.40 -21.17
CA LEU A 442 8.06 -10.02 -20.76
C LEU A 442 9.29 -9.10 -20.87
N TRP A 443 10.51 -9.66 -20.82
CA TRP A 443 11.72 -8.89 -21.10
C TRP A 443 11.80 -8.49 -22.56
N ASP A 444 11.51 -9.41 -23.48
CA ASP A 444 11.45 -9.10 -24.92
C ASP A 444 10.40 -8.01 -25.20
N ALA A 445 9.24 -8.08 -24.54
CA ALA A 445 8.20 -7.04 -24.64
C ALA A 445 8.68 -5.68 -24.10
N MET A 446 9.45 -5.64 -23.02
CA MET A 446 10.03 -4.41 -22.49
C MET A 446 11.05 -3.80 -23.47
N VAL A 447 11.88 -4.64 -24.10
CA VAL A 447 12.82 -4.20 -25.15
C VAL A 447 12.06 -3.63 -26.36
N GLU A 448 11.00 -4.31 -26.81
CA GLU A 448 10.14 -3.81 -27.91
C GLU A 448 9.53 -2.44 -27.57
N MET A 449 9.12 -2.23 -26.32
CA MET A 449 8.64 -0.92 -25.86
C MET A 449 9.70 0.16 -25.95
N TYR A 450 10.95 -0.13 -25.58
CA TYR A 450 12.04 0.82 -25.72
C TYR A 450 12.35 1.14 -27.19
N GLU A 451 12.28 0.16 -28.07
CA GLU A 451 12.43 0.38 -29.52
C GLU A 451 11.29 1.24 -30.09
N LYS A 452 10.07 1.05 -29.58
CA LYS A 452 8.88 1.76 -30.05
C LYS A 452 8.77 3.19 -29.53
N TYR A 453 9.07 3.40 -28.25
CA TYR A 453 8.80 4.66 -27.54
C TYR A 453 10.06 5.46 -27.17
N GLY A 454 11.23 4.86 -27.31
CA GLY A 454 12.50 5.41 -26.85
C GLY A 454 12.95 4.81 -25.51
N TYR A 455 14.26 4.75 -25.33
CA TYR A 455 14.87 4.22 -24.13
C TYR A 455 14.76 5.21 -22.97
N CYS A 456 14.17 4.79 -21.85
CA CYS A 456 14.14 5.53 -20.59
C CYS A 456 14.94 4.78 -19.52
N LEU A 457 15.84 5.50 -18.86
CA LEU A 457 16.57 5.00 -17.70
C LEU A 457 16.21 5.85 -16.47
N ASP A 458 15.45 5.27 -15.57
CA ASP A 458 15.07 5.89 -14.30
C ASP A 458 15.94 5.34 -13.18
N ALA A 459 16.38 6.21 -12.26
CA ALA A 459 17.15 5.82 -11.10
C ALA A 459 16.75 6.64 -9.87
N VAL A 460 16.79 6.01 -8.70
CA VAL A 460 16.55 6.65 -7.41
C VAL A 460 17.82 6.60 -6.57
N LYS A 461 18.22 7.75 -6.00
CA LYS A 461 19.27 7.82 -5.00
C LYS A 461 18.68 8.32 -3.70
N SER A 462 18.60 7.44 -2.71
CA SER A 462 18.13 7.80 -1.36
C SER A 462 19.29 8.24 -0.47
N ILE A 463 19.06 9.32 0.29
CA ILE A 463 19.99 9.79 1.34
C ILE A 463 19.20 9.80 2.64
N GLY A 464 19.50 8.84 3.52
CA GLY A 464 18.88 8.75 4.84
C GLY A 464 19.64 9.59 5.85
N LEU A 465 18.93 10.44 6.58
CA LEU A 465 19.43 11.19 7.73
C LEU A 465 18.53 10.90 8.93
N SER A 466 19.09 10.37 10.01
CA SER A 466 18.32 9.95 11.18
C SER A 466 18.26 11.02 12.28
N GLY A 467 17.23 10.88 13.14
CA GLY A 467 17.06 11.73 14.33
C GLY A 467 16.59 13.15 14.03
N ILE A 468 16.46 13.95 15.09
CA ILE A 468 15.96 15.34 15.03
C ILE A 468 16.87 16.23 14.16
N GLU A 469 18.18 16.06 14.27
CA GLU A 469 19.16 16.82 13.48
C GLU A 469 19.06 16.45 11.98
N GLY A 470 18.82 15.17 11.68
CA GLY A 470 18.60 14.69 10.31
C GLY A 470 17.39 15.30 9.67
N LEU A 471 16.27 15.36 10.38
CA LEU A 471 15.05 16.02 9.91
C LEU A 471 15.27 17.51 9.62
N ALA A 472 15.88 18.23 10.54
CA ALA A 472 16.20 19.65 10.35
C ALA A 472 17.11 19.89 9.13
N LYS A 473 18.07 18.99 8.89
CA LYS A 473 18.97 19.08 7.73
C LYS A 473 18.23 18.81 6.41
N ILE A 474 17.32 17.82 6.38
CA ILE A 474 16.47 17.57 5.19
C ILE A 474 15.64 18.81 4.86
N GLN A 475 14.99 19.42 5.86
CA GLN A 475 14.19 20.64 5.67
C GLN A 475 15.04 21.78 5.12
N ALA A 476 16.24 21.99 5.68
CA ALA A 476 17.16 23.05 5.21
C ALA A 476 17.64 22.81 3.77
N ILE A 477 17.90 21.56 3.37
CA ILE A 477 18.27 21.19 1.99
C ILE A 477 17.12 21.55 1.02
N MET A 478 15.89 21.19 1.36
CA MET A 478 14.73 21.45 0.50
C MET A 478 14.47 22.97 0.38
N GLU A 479 14.58 23.71 1.46
CA GLU A 479 14.43 25.18 1.43
C GLU A 479 15.54 25.85 0.62
N HIS A 480 16.79 25.39 0.76
CA HIS A 480 17.90 25.88 -0.06
C HIS A 480 17.65 25.66 -1.56
N LEU A 481 17.20 24.48 -1.97
CA LEU A 481 16.93 24.16 -3.38
C LEU A 481 15.77 25.00 -3.96
N ARG A 482 14.74 25.31 -3.16
CA ARG A 482 13.65 26.21 -3.56
C ARG A 482 14.14 27.62 -3.84
N ASN A 483 14.98 28.14 -2.94
CA ASN A 483 15.50 29.50 -3.06
C ASN A 483 16.68 29.63 -4.04
N ASN A 484 17.35 28.53 -4.37
CA ASN A 484 18.55 28.50 -5.18
C ASN A 484 18.48 27.34 -6.19
N THR A 485 17.53 27.39 -7.12
CA THR A 485 17.44 26.40 -8.18
C THR A 485 18.77 26.32 -8.95
N PRO A 486 19.44 25.15 -9.03
CA PRO A 486 20.71 25.04 -9.72
C PRO A 486 20.52 25.29 -11.22
N ALA A 487 21.46 26.05 -11.83
CA ALA A 487 21.44 26.28 -13.27
C ALA A 487 21.90 25.05 -14.07
N GLU A 488 22.63 24.14 -13.43
CA GLU A 488 23.19 22.93 -14.03
C GLU A 488 23.20 21.78 -13.02
N ILE A 489 22.91 20.56 -13.47
CA ILE A 489 22.99 19.33 -12.68
C ILE A 489 23.72 18.27 -13.51
N GLY A 490 24.83 17.71 -12.98
CA GLY A 490 25.60 16.64 -13.62
C GLY A 490 26.15 16.99 -15.00
N GLY A 491 26.45 18.26 -15.27
CA GLY A 491 26.94 18.73 -16.57
C GLY A 491 25.83 19.10 -17.56
N TYR A 492 24.55 18.99 -17.16
CA TYR A 492 23.40 19.35 -17.99
C TYR A 492 22.72 20.62 -17.50
N LYS A 493 22.40 21.53 -18.42
CA LYS A 493 21.68 22.76 -18.14
C LYS A 493 20.26 22.43 -17.65
N VAL A 494 19.84 23.04 -16.53
CA VAL A 494 18.45 22.99 -16.05
C VAL A 494 17.58 23.88 -16.95
N VAL A 495 16.62 23.29 -17.63
CA VAL A 495 15.70 24.02 -18.56
C VAL A 495 14.38 24.39 -17.90
N SER A 496 13.98 23.66 -16.85
CA SER A 496 12.78 23.99 -16.07
C SER A 496 12.89 23.41 -14.65
N ALA A 497 12.21 24.02 -13.71
CA ALA A 497 12.05 23.53 -12.34
C ALA A 497 10.60 23.75 -11.91
N ARG A 498 10.04 22.79 -11.17
CA ARG A 498 8.69 22.87 -10.59
C ARG A 498 8.80 22.66 -9.08
N ASP A 499 8.08 23.45 -8.29
CA ASP A 499 7.94 23.26 -6.84
C ASP A 499 6.50 22.86 -6.54
N TYR A 500 6.34 21.78 -5.79
CA TYR A 500 5.04 21.19 -5.44
C TYR A 500 4.67 21.37 -3.96
N LYS A 501 5.24 22.41 -3.29
CA LYS A 501 4.93 22.72 -1.89
C LYS A 501 3.52 23.29 -1.73
#